data_d406aac76ca74e1d82080d51f1641840
#
_entry.id   d406aac76ca74e1d82080d51f1641840
#
_cell.length_a   1.000
_cell.length_b   1.000
_cell.length_c   1.000
_cell.angle_alpha   90.00
_cell.angle_beta   90.00
_cell.angle_gamma   90.00
#
_symmetry.space_group_name_H-M   'P 1'
#
loop_
_entity.id
_entity.type
_entity.pdbx_description
1 polymer ?
#
loop_
_entity_poly.entity_id
_entity_poly.type
_entity_poly.pdbx_seq_one_letter_code
_entity_poly.pdbx_strand_id
1 'polypeptide(L)'
;MGYTNYWHQHDDISNENWKKIEDEYKKYVLPVAGKHIVDFSDPDTIRFDGGCETFVFSKHSTKEADRRYPEEDLSFHFCKTRAALYDIFVWYLLTYINKIDPSISISRDN
;
A
#
# COMPACT_ATOMS: atom_id res chain seq x y z
N MET A 1 15.02 15.12 5.38
CA MET A 1 14.90 13.91 4.55
C MET A 1 13.61 13.20 4.84
N GLY A 2 12.90 12.86 3.79
CA GLY A 2 11.67 12.11 3.90
C GLY A 2 11.90 10.63 3.64
N TYR A 3 11.03 9.82 4.20
CA TYR A 3 10.94 8.43 3.82
C TYR A 3 9.81 8.30 2.79
N THR A 4 10.09 7.61 1.68
CA THR A 4 9.10 7.33 0.67
C THR A 4 9.13 5.84 0.37
N ASN A 5 7.97 5.22 0.39
CA ASN A 5 7.79 3.82 0.05
C ASN A 5 7.20 3.74 -1.34
N TYR A 6 7.72 2.82 -2.16
CA TYR A 6 7.33 2.67 -3.57
C TYR A 6 6.93 1.24 -3.85
N TRP A 7 5.98 1.07 -4.75
CA TRP A 7 5.63 -0.27 -5.26
C TRP A 7 5.08 -0.18 -6.68
N HIS A 8 5.18 -1.30 -7.39
CA HIS A 8 4.59 -1.46 -8.72
C HIS A 8 3.56 -2.57 -8.68
N GLN A 9 2.37 -2.28 -9.19
CA GLN A 9 1.28 -3.24 -9.29
C GLN A 9 0.75 -3.22 -10.72
N HIS A 10 1.07 -4.27 -11.48
CA HIS A 10 0.67 -4.37 -12.89
C HIS A 10 -0.69 -5.03 -13.08
N ASP A 11 -1.05 -5.94 -12.20
CA ASP A 11 -2.28 -6.73 -12.29
C ASP A 11 -3.07 -6.67 -11.00
N ASP A 12 -4.35 -7.03 -11.10
CA ASP A 12 -5.20 -7.17 -9.93
C ASP A 12 -4.67 -8.28 -9.03
N ILE A 13 -4.89 -8.10 -7.73
CA ILE A 13 -4.60 -9.15 -6.75
C ILE A 13 -5.71 -10.19 -6.84
N SER A 14 -5.35 -11.49 -6.81
CA SER A 14 -6.35 -12.56 -6.77
C SER A 14 -7.20 -12.45 -5.49
N ASN A 15 -8.42 -12.97 -5.54
CA ASN A 15 -9.30 -12.98 -4.37
C ASN A 15 -8.65 -13.69 -3.19
N GLU A 16 -7.95 -14.80 -3.44
CA GLU A 16 -7.27 -15.56 -2.40
C GLU A 16 -6.15 -14.75 -1.75
N ASN A 17 -5.31 -14.13 -2.56
CA ASN A 17 -4.20 -13.32 -2.04
C ASN A 17 -4.70 -12.06 -1.36
N TRP A 18 -5.74 -11.42 -1.91
CA TRP A 18 -6.34 -10.24 -1.28
C TRP A 18 -6.87 -10.55 0.11
N LYS A 19 -7.52 -11.69 0.27
CA LYS A 19 -8.00 -12.11 1.58
C LYS A 19 -6.86 -12.27 2.59
N LYS A 20 -5.74 -12.84 2.16
CA LYS A 20 -4.56 -12.98 3.01
C LYS A 20 -4.00 -11.61 3.43
N ILE A 21 -3.90 -10.69 2.48
CA ILE A 21 -3.41 -9.34 2.74
C ILE A 21 -4.36 -8.59 3.68
N GLU A 22 -5.65 -8.67 3.42
CA GLU A 22 -6.67 -8.03 4.24
C GLU A 22 -6.66 -8.59 5.66
N ASP A 23 -6.58 -9.90 5.81
CA ASP A 23 -6.52 -10.55 7.12
C ASP A 23 -5.28 -10.12 7.89
N GLU A 24 -4.12 -10.06 7.23
CA GLU A 24 -2.87 -9.61 7.85
C GLU A 24 -3.00 -8.18 8.36
N TYR A 25 -3.57 -7.31 7.55
CA TYR A 25 -3.79 -5.91 7.93
C TYR A 25 -4.72 -5.81 9.14
N LYS A 26 -5.85 -6.50 9.11
CA LYS A 26 -6.86 -6.40 10.17
C LYS A 26 -6.43 -7.05 11.47
N LYS A 27 -5.68 -8.16 11.39
CA LYS A 27 -5.29 -8.94 12.58
C LYS A 27 -3.99 -8.46 13.21
N TYR A 28 -3.04 -7.98 12.40
CA TYR A 28 -1.68 -7.72 12.89
C TYR A 28 -1.24 -6.27 12.74
N VAL A 29 -1.75 -5.54 11.76
CA VAL A 29 -1.38 -4.14 11.58
C VAL A 29 -2.27 -3.22 12.41
N LEU A 30 -3.58 -3.30 12.20
CA LEU A 30 -4.54 -2.42 12.90
C LEU A 30 -4.45 -2.50 14.42
N PRO A 31 -4.43 -3.70 15.04
CA PRO A 31 -4.36 -3.76 16.50
C PRO A 31 -3.07 -3.20 17.08
N VAL A 32 -1.95 -3.40 16.38
CA VAL A 32 -0.64 -2.90 16.84
C VAL A 32 -0.51 -1.42 16.59
N ALA A 33 -0.95 -0.94 15.43
CA ALA A 33 -0.88 0.48 15.09
C ALA A 33 -1.77 1.33 15.99
N GLY A 34 -2.95 0.81 16.34
CA GLY A 34 -3.85 1.49 17.26
C GLY A 34 -4.14 2.92 16.82
N LYS A 35 -3.91 3.85 17.73
CA LYS A 35 -4.18 5.28 17.49
C LYS A 35 -3.12 5.98 16.62
N HIS A 36 -2.06 5.27 16.20
CA HIS A 36 -1.05 5.85 15.33
C HIS A 36 -1.50 5.94 13.88
N ILE A 37 -2.57 5.27 13.52
CA ILE A 37 -3.18 5.36 12.19
C ILE A 37 -4.69 5.56 12.31
N VAL A 38 -5.26 6.13 11.26
CA VAL A 38 -6.71 6.25 11.08
C VAL A 38 -7.06 5.40 9.86
N ASP A 39 -7.80 4.32 10.09
CA ASP A 39 -8.22 3.41 9.02
C ASP A 39 -9.54 3.89 8.39
N PHE A 40 -9.55 3.95 7.07
CA PHE A 40 -10.78 4.19 6.30
C PHE A 40 -10.81 3.33 5.05
N SER A 41 -10.36 2.08 5.20
CA SER A 41 -10.38 1.07 4.14
C SER A 41 -11.79 0.71 3.73
N ASP A 42 -11.92 0.23 2.49
CA ASP A 42 -13.14 -0.41 1.99
C ASP A 42 -12.80 -1.87 1.60
N PRO A 43 -13.78 -2.68 1.14
CA PRO A 43 -13.51 -4.09 0.84
C PRO A 43 -12.42 -4.35 -0.20
N ASP A 44 -12.19 -3.41 -1.11
CA ASP A 44 -11.22 -3.58 -2.20
C ASP A 44 -9.98 -2.69 -2.05
N THR A 45 -9.89 -1.91 -0.98
CA THR A 45 -8.78 -0.97 -0.82
C THR A 45 -8.40 -0.85 0.65
N ILE A 46 -7.12 -1.07 0.95
CA ILE A 46 -6.56 -0.77 2.26
C ILE A 46 -6.14 0.70 2.23
N ARG A 47 -6.65 1.47 3.19
CA ARG A 47 -6.43 2.91 3.22
C ARG A 47 -6.29 3.40 4.65
N PHE A 48 -5.15 4.01 4.97
CA PHE A 48 -4.98 4.60 6.30
C PHE A 48 -4.03 5.80 6.26
N ASP A 49 -4.24 6.68 7.21
CA ASP A 49 -3.42 7.88 7.39
C ASP A 49 -2.68 7.80 8.73
N GLY A 50 -1.48 8.33 8.77
CA GLY A 50 -0.66 8.33 9.98
C GLY A 50 0.15 9.61 10.18
N GLY A 51 -0.28 10.70 9.57
CA GLY A 51 0.32 12.02 9.78
C GLY A 51 1.15 12.58 8.64
N CYS A 52 1.20 11.88 7.52
CA CYS A 52 1.79 12.39 6.28
C CYS A 52 0.87 11.99 5.12
N GLU A 53 1.39 11.43 4.05
CA GLU A 53 0.52 11.00 2.96
C GLU A 53 -0.31 9.78 3.35
N THR A 54 -1.54 9.73 2.87
CA THR A 54 -2.40 8.56 3.06
C THR A 54 -1.85 7.38 2.29
N PHE A 55 -1.71 6.24 2.97
CA PHE A 55 -1.36 4.99 2.31
C PHE A 55 -2.62 4.40 1.67
N VAL A 56 -2.54 4.08 0.38
CA VAL A 56 -3.64 3.49 -0.37
C VAL A 56 -3.12 2.30 -1.17
N PHE A 57 -3.61 1.11 -0.88
CA PHE A 57 -3.27 -0.09 -1.63
C PHE A 57 -4.56 -0.78 -2.09
N SER A 58 -4.76 -0.84 -3.41
CA SER A 58 -5.98 -1.40 -4.00
C SER A 58 -5.76 -2.84 -4.47
N LYS A 59 -6.80 -3.65 -4.32
CA LYS A 59 -6.87 -4.97 -4.94
C LYS A 59 -6.78 -4.87 -6.46
N HIS A 60 -7.31 -3.80 -7.04
CA HIS A 60 -7.38 -3.61 -8.49
C HIS A 60 -6.25 -2.73 -8.97
N SER A 61 -5.57 -3.17 -10.03
CA SER A 61 -4.55 -2.35 -10.66
C SER A 61 -5.20 -1.20 -11.43
N THR A 62 -4.49 -0.08 -11.54
CA THR A 62 -4.94 1.07 -12.31
C THR A 62 -4.59 0.87 -13.77
N LYS A 63 -5.40 0.08 -14.48
CA LYS A 63 -5.16 -0.22 -15.91
C LYS A 63 -5.73 0.84 -16.84
N GLU A 64 -6.77 1.54 -16.40
CA GLU A 64 -7.36 2.60 -17.19
C GLU A 64 -6.75 3.92 -16.79
N ALA A 65 -5.77 4.31 -17.57
CA ALA A 65 -5.13 5.59 -17.43
C ALA A 65 -6.11 6.71 -17.62
N ASP A 66 -5.91 7.75 -16.87
CA ASP A 66 -6.28 9.05 -17.34
C ASP A 66 -5.49 9.29 -18.64
N ARG A 67 -6.15 9.18 -19.77
CA ARG A 67 -5.52 9.23 -21.08
C ARG A 67 -4.88 10.57 -21.41
N ARG A 68 -5.01 11.53 -20.51
CA ARG A 68 -4.32 12.82 -20.62
C ARG A 68 -2.81 12.69 -20.44
N TYR A 69 -2.37 11.60 -19.79
CA TYR A 69 -0.96 11.37 -19.50
C TYR A 69 -0.55 9.95 -19.94
N PRO A 70 -0.56 9.68 -21.26
CA PRO A 70 -0.31 8.31 -21.75
C PRO A 70 1.08 7.78 -21.47
N GLU A 71 2.02 8.64 -21.10
CA GLU A 71 3.39 8.27 -20.78
C GLU A 71 3.56 7.90 -19.31
N GLU A 72 2.56 8.13 -18.48
CA GLU A 72 2.64 7.88 -17.06
C GLU A 72 2.59 6.38 -16.78
N ASP A 73 3.51 5.91 -15.93
CA ASP A 73 3.50 4.52 -15.50
C ASP A 73 2.47 4.33 -14.38
N LEU A 74 1.32 3.83 -14.74
CA LEU A 74 0.19 3.66 -13.83
C LEU A 74 0.36 2.50 -12.86
N SER A 75 1.34 1.63 -13.10
CA SER A 75 1.67 0.57 -12.15
C SER A 75 2.43 1.12 -10.94
N PHE A 76 3.03 2.30 -11.09
CA PHE A 76 3.89 2.90 -10.06
C PHE A 76 3.06 3.63 -9.02
N HIS A 77 3.32 3.29 -7.75
CA HIS A 77 2.67 3.92 -6.60
C HIS A 77 3.70 4.32 -5.56
N PHE A 78 3.38 5.29 -4.76
CA PHE A 78 4.27 5.71 -3.67
C PHE A 78 3.46 6.27 -2.50
N CYS A 79 4.10 6.29 -1.33
CA CYS A 79 3.57 6.91 -0.13
C CYS A 79 4.72 7.54 0.66
N LYS A 80 4.68 8.84 0.82
CA LYS A 80 5.65 9.58 1.65
C LYS A 80 5.17 9.57 3.08
N THR A 81 6.02 9.08 3.98
CA THR A 81 5.69 8.98 5.40
C THR A 81 6.50 9.93 6.28
N ARG A 82 7.57 10.52 5.73
CA ARG A 82 8.46 11.47 6.43
C ARG A 82 9.00 10.94 7.76
N ALA A 83 9.26 9.64 7.82
CA ALA A 83 9.73 8.97 9.03
C ALA A 83 8.75 9.07 10.20
N ALA A 84 7.48 9.37 9.96
CA ALA A 84 6.45 9.26 10.99
C ALA A 84 6.31 7.80 11.42
N LEU A 85 5.81 7.58 12.64
CA LEU A 85 5.75 6.22 13.19
C LEU A 85 5.00 5.23 12.31
N TYR A 86 3.96 5.68 11.60
CA TYR A 86 3.19 4.79 10.74
C TYR A 86 3.98 4.24 9.54
N ASP A 87 5.15 4.78 9.23
CA ASP A 87 6.04 4.25 8.20
C ASP A 87 6.36 2.77 8.44
N ILE A 88 6.50 2.37 9.69
CA ILE A 88 6.75 0.99 10.08
C ILE A 88 5.63 0.08 9.54
N PHE A 89 4.39 0.52 9.69
CA PHE A 89 3.22 -0.27 9.27
C PHE A 89 3.07 -0.29 7.75
N VAL A 90 3.37 0.82 7.08
CA VAL A 90 3.36 0.87 5.61
C VAL A 90 4.38 -0.12 5.06
N TRP A 91 5.62 -0.06 5.54
CA TRP A 91 6.68 -0.94 5.05
C TRP A 91 6.43 -2.41 5.41
N TYR A 92 5.99 -2.67 6.62
CA TYR A 92 5.61 -4.02 7.03
C TYR A 92 4.56 -4.62 6.08
N LEU A 93 3.51 -3.87 5.80
CA LEU A 93 2.43 -4.34 4.94
C LEU A 93 2.93 -4.57 3.51
N LEU A 94 3.74 -3.65 2.97
CA LEU A 94 4.31 -3.82 1.64
C LEU A 94 5.21 -5.05 1.55
N THR A 95 6.01 -5.33 2.57
CA THR A 95 6.85 -6.54 2.57
C THR A 95 6.00 -7.81 2.61
N TYR A 96 4.92 -7.80 3.36
CA TYR A 96 3.98 -8.91 3.38
C TYR A 96 3.32 -9.11 2.00
N ILE A 97 2.86 -8.03 1.38
CA ILE A 97 2.26 -8.07 0.04
C ILE A 97 3.23 -8.65 -0.98
N ASN A 98 4.48 -8.18 -0.97
CA ASN A 98 5.52 -8.71 -1.87
C ASN A 98 5.76 -10.20 -1.63
N LYS A 99 5.70 -10.65 -0.40
CA LYS A 99 5.86 -12.07 -0.06
C LYS A 99 4.72 -12.92 -0.61
N ILE A 100 3.48 -12.41 -0.53
CA ILE A 100 2.29 -13.13 -1.00
C ILE A 100 2.19 -13.07 -2.53
N ASP A 101 2.52 -11.93 -3.11
CA ASP A 101 2.48 -11.71 -4.56
C ASP A 101 3.79 -11.06 -5.02
N PRO A 102 4.80 -11.89 -5.41
CA PRO A 102 6.10 -11.37 -5.83
C PRO A 102 6.08 -10.52 -7.09
N SER A 103 4.97 -10.51 -7.85
CA SER A 103 4.84 -9.61 -9.01
C SER A 103 4.76 -8.14 -8.58
N ILE A 104 4.43 -7.89 -7.33
CA ILE A 104 4.42 -6.54 -6.77
C ILE A 104 5.80 -6.24 -6.22
N SER A 105 6.58 -5.46 -6.95
CA SER A 105 7.90 -5.05 -6.51
C SER A 105 7.79 -3.88 -5.56
N ILE A 106 8.67 -3.84 -4.57
CA ILE A 106 8.69 -2.79 -3.55
C ILE A 106 10.09 -2.23 -3.41
N SER A 107 10.16 -0.97 -3.02
CA SER A 107 11.43 -0.32 -2.68
C SER A 107 11.14 0.85 -1.74
N ARG A 108 12.17 1.37 -1.13
CA ARG A 108 12.02 2.55 -0.29
C ARG A 108 13.25 3.44 -0.37
N ASP A 109 13.00 4.70 -0.13
CA ASP A 109 13.99 5.76 -0.10
C ASP A 109 14.00 6.34 1.31
N ASN A 110 15.09 6.13 2.03
CA ASN A 110 15.21 6.59 3.40
C ASN A 110 16.58 7.21 3.70
#